data_1c3d84aa07397eb6e82c17a3c0e1273b
#
_entry.id   1c3d84aa07397eb6e82c17a3c0e1273b
#
_cell.length_a   1.000
_cell.length_b   1.000
_cell.length_c   1.000
_cell.angle_alpha   90.00
_cell.angle_beta   90.00
_cell.angle_gamma   90.00
#
_symmetry.space_group_name_H-M   'P 1'
#
loop_
_entity.id
_entity.type
_entity.pdbx_description
1 polymer ?
#
loop_
_entity_poly.entity_id
_entity_poly.type
_entity_poly.pdbx_seq_one_letter_code
_entity_poly.pdbx_strand_id
1 'polypeptide(L)'
;ARMLAKYPGQKALILLTDGEDHSPNELKSAQETALKNGIRVIAIGIGTKDGTLIPAKLDTTGKVIEYKKDKTGKTVVSKLDEKTLLALAQATGGAYIAYTTPAQVAAKVEASVKGLDKTSARAASRAVYKNRYALPLVLALLCLAAFLLWPRGNKRNTAQKR
;
A
#
# COMPACT_ATOMS: atom_id res chain seq x y z
N ALA A 1 -1.27 -10.15 -4.09
CA ALA A 1 -0.14 -10.99 -4.51
C ALA A 1 0.27 -10.73 -5.97
N ARG A 2 -0.65 -10.75 -6.94
CA ARG A 2 -0.33 -10.53 -8.38
C ARG A 2 0.38 -9.21 -8.66
N MET A 3 0.04 -8.12 -7.97
CA MET A 3 0.71 -6.83 -8.12
C MET A 3 2.16 -6.88 -7.65
N LEU A 4 2.41 -7.49 -6.50
CA LEU A 4 3.76 -7.61 -5.93
C LEU A 4 4.65 -8.59 -6.70
N ALA A 5 4.09 -9.56 -7.43
CA ALA A 5 4.85 -10.51 -8.23
C ALA A 5 5.72 -9.85 -9.31
N LYS A 6 5.30 -8.68 -9.82
CA LYS A 6 6.00 -7.93 -10.87
C LYS A 6 7.28 -7.23 -10.40
N TYR A 7 7.47 -7.08 -9.09
CA TYR A 7 8.62 -6.38 -8.55
C TYR A 7 9.70 -7.37 -8.09
N PRO A 8 10.97 -7.17 -8.47
CA PRO A 8 12.07 -7.98 -7.97
C PRO A 8 12.34 -7.68 -6.50
N GLY A 9 12.93 -8.65 -5.78
CA GLY A 9 13.35 -8.50 -4.40
C GLY A 9 12.38 -9.07 -3.37
N GLN A 10 12.73 -8.91 -2.11
CA GLN A 10 11.92 -9.37 -0.98
C GLN A 10 10.68 -8.51 -0.83
N LYS A 11 9.56 -9.15 -0.52
CA LYS A 11 8.24 -8.52 -0.45
C LYS A 11 7.65 -8.74 0.93
N ALA A 12 7.03 -7.70 1.47
CA ALA A 12 6.26 -7.79 2.70
C ALA A 12 4.84 -7.28 2.46
N LEU A 13 3.87 -7.97 3.06
CA LEU A 13 2.48 -7.56 3.12
C LEU A 13 2.13 -7.33 4.58
N ILE A 14 1.68 -6.12 4.91
CA ILE A 14 1.14 -5.81 6.24
C ILE A 14 -0.36 -6.01 6.18
N LEU A 15 -0.88 -6.91 7.00
CA LEU A 15 -2.29 -7.24 7.11
C LEU A 15 -2.81 -6.78 8.46
N LEU A 16 -3.80 -5.88 8.48
CA LEU A 16 -4.51 -5.44 9.69
C LEU A 16 -5.89 -6.09 9.66
N THR A 17 -6.18 -6.94 10.65
CA THR A 17 -7.44 -7.70 10.70
C THR A 17 -7.70 -8.20 12.11
N ASP A 18 -8.96 -8.53 12.40
CA ASP A 18 -9.38 -9.27 13.59
C ASP A 18 -9.21 -10.80 13.42
N GLY A 19 -8.91 -11.24 12.21
CA GLY A 19 -8.70 -12.66 11.90
C GLY A 19 -9.98 -13.47 11.79
N GLU A 20 -11.16 -12.85 11.91
CA GLU A 20 -12.42 -13.53 11.64
C GLU A 20 -12.50 -13.89 10.17
N ASP A 21 -12.23 -15.14 9.83
CA ASP A 21 -12.38 -15.68 8.50
C ASP A 21 -13.53 -16.69 8.49
N HIS A 22 -14.48 -16.42 7.63
CA HIS A 22 -15.61 -17.33 7.42
C HIS A 22 -15.34 -18.37 6.32
N SER A 23 -14.17 -18.29 5.68
CA SER A 23 -13.80 -19.14 4.52
C SER A 23 -12.41 -19.77 4.68
N PRO A 24 -12.28 -20.89 5.42
CA PRO A 24 -10.97 -21.55 5.66
C PRO A 24 -10.18 -21.87 4.38
N ASN A 25 -10.87 -22.11 3.27
CA ASN A 25 -10.23 -22.41 1.98
C ASN A 25 -9.58 -21.18 1.36
N GLU A 26 -10.15 -19.97 1.57
CA GLU A 26 -9.58 -18.71 1.06
C GLU A 26 -8.27 -18.36 1.77
N LEU A 27 -8.20 -18.59 3.07
CA LEU A 27 -6.99 -18.38 3.85
C LEU A 27 -5.84 -19.27 3.37
N LYS A 28 -6.10 -20.57 3.14
CA LYS A 28 -5.10 -21.50 2.61
C LYS A 28 -4.62 -21.05 1.22
N SER A 29 -5.54 -20.68 0.34
CA SER A 29 -5.22 -20.18 -1.00
C SER A 29 -4.39 -18.89 -0.95
N ALA A 30 -4.72 -17.97 -0.04
CA ALA A 30 -3.95 -16.74 0.19
C ALA A 30 -2.53 -17.05 0.69
N GLN A 31 -2.40 -17.98 1.65
CA GLN A 31 -1.12 -18.46 2.19
C GLN A 31 -0.24 -19.08 1.10
N GLU A 32 -0.78 -20.01 0.31
CA GLU A 32 -0.06 -20.64 -0.81
C GLU A 32 0.39 -19.60 -1.85
N THR A 33 -0.47 -18.64 -2.14
CA THR A 33 -0.17 -17.55 -3.08
C THR A 33 0.95 -16.65 -2.54
N ALA A 34 0.96 -16.35 -1.24
CA ALA A 34 2.02 -15.58 -0.60
C ALA A 34 3.35 -16.32 -0.66
N LEU A 35 3.35 -17.62 -0.33
CA LEU A 35 4.54 -18.49 -0.40
C LEU A 35 5.13 -18.56 -1.81
N LYS A 36 4.29 -18.88 -2.81
CA LYS A 36 4.71 -18.97 -4.22
C LYS A 36 5.35 -17.69 -4.75
N ASN A 37 4.94 -16.53 -4.24
CA ASN A 37 5.44 -15.24 -4.67
C ASN A 37 6.54 -14.67 -3.75
N GLY A 38 6.99 -15.40 -2.74
CA GLY A 38 8.01 -14.97 -1.79
C GLY A 38 7.59 -13.73 -0.99
N ILE A 39 6.30 -13.67 -0.61
CA ILE A 39 5.72 -12.56 0.16
C ILE A 39 5.68 -12.94 1.63
N ARG A 40 6.37 -12.19 2.48
CA ARG A 40 6.26 -12.32 3.94
C ARG A 40 5.03 -11.57 4.43
N VAL A 41 4.19 -12.20 5.24
CA VAL A 41 2.98 -11.58 5.79
C VAL A 41 3.25 -11.14 7.23
N ILE A 42 3.15 -9.85 7.49
CA ILE A 42 3.18 -9.26 8.84
C ILE A 42 1.73 -9.03 9.24
N ALA A 43 1.18 -9.94 10.07
CA ALA A 43 -0.20 -9.87 10.50
C ALA A 43 -0.32 -9.05 11.80
N ILE A 44 -1.15 -8.01 11.79
CA ILE A 44 -1.45 -7.18 12.96
C ILE A 44 -2.87 -7.52 13.40
N GLY A 45 -2.99 -8.21 14.53
CA GLY A 45 -4.28 -8.59 15.10
C GLY A 45 -4.92 -7.43 15.86
N ILE A 46 -6.10 -7.01 15.45
CA ILE A 46 -6.87 -5.93 16.07
C ILE A 46 -8.13 -6.54 16.68
N GLY A 47 -8.31 -6.40 17.98
CA GLY A 47 -9.47 -6.95 18.69
C GLY A 47 -9.11 -7.53 20.04
N THR A 48 -10.10 -8.15 20.70
CA THR A 48 -9.95 -8.80 22.00
C THR A 48 -10.10 -10.32 21.88
N LYS A 49 -9.31 -11.06 22.66
CA LYS A 49 -9.39 -12.52 22.70
C LYS A 49 -10.72 -13.03 23.27
N ASP A 50 -11.28 -12.27 24.23
CA ASP A 50 -12.53 -12.62 24.89
C ASP A 50 -13.75 -12.33 24.00
N GLY A 51 -13.56 -11.51 22.97
CA GLY A 51 -14.59 -11.06 22.05
C GLY A 51 -15.35 -9.84 22.58
N THR A 52 -15.95 -9.11 21.67
CA THR A 52 -16.73 -7.91 21.97
C THR A 52 -18.03 -7.94 21.18
N LEU A 53 -19.13 -7.55 21.84
CA LEU A 53 -20.43 -7.41 21.22
C LEU A 53 -20.40 -6.22 20.23
N ILE A 54 -20.89 -6.42 19.03
CA ILE A 54 -20.94 -5.37 18.01
C ILE A 54 -22.18 -4.51 18.26
N PRO A 55 -22.05 -3.20 18.57
CA PRO A 55 -23.21 -2.32 18.71
C PRO A 55 -23.86 -2.12 17.34
N ALA A 56 -25.18 -2.33 17.27
CA ALA A 56 -25.98 -2.07 16.07
C ALA A 56 -26.61 -0.68 16.11
N LYS A 57 -26.95 -0.17 17.32
CA LYS A 57 -27.59 1.13 17.49
C LYS A 57 -27.07 1.83 18.76
N LEU A 58 -26.70 3.10 18.60
CA LEU A 58 -26.31 3.97 19.70
C LEU A 58 -27.39 5.04 19.89
N ASP A 59 -27.54 5.53 21.11
CA ASP A 59 -28.34 6.73 21.38
C ASP A 59 -27.54 8.01 21.06
N THR A 60 -28.16 9.16 21.29
CA THR A 60 -27.55 10.49 21.10
C THR A 60 -26.37 10.76 22.04
N THR A 61 -26.25 9.98 23.13
CA THR A 61 -25.19 10.08 24.14
C THR A 61 -24.05 9.10 23.90
N GLY A 62 -24.15 8.23 22.86
CA GLY A 62 -23.18 7.19 22.57
C GLY A 62 -23.36 5.87 23.34
N LYS A 63 -24.46 5.73 24.10
CA LYS A 63 -24.79 4.49 24.80
C LYS A 63 -25.40 3.47 23.85
N VAL A 64 -24.98 2.21 23.96
CA VAL A 64 -25.49 1.12 23.13
C VAL A 64 -26.96 0.83 23.50
N ILE A 65 -27.86 0.95 22.52
CA ILE A 65 -29.27 0.60 22.61
C ILE A 65 -29.48 -0.84 22.16
N GLU A 66 -28.78 -1.27 21.10
CA GLU A 66 -28.99 -2.58 20.51
C GLU A 66 -27.66 -3.15 19.98
N TYR A 67 -27.49 -4.47 20.10
CA TYR A 67 -26.38 -5.23 19.57
C TYR A 67 -26.75 -5.93 18.28
N LYS A 68 -25.77 -6.09 17.38
CA LYS A 68 -25.95 -6.78 16.10
C LYS A 68 -26.34 -8.24 16.34
N LYS A 69 -27.37 -8.69 15.62
CA LYS A 69 -27.82 -10.08 15.62
C LYS A 69 -27.57 -10.73 14.27
N ASP A 70 -27.31 -12.01 14.28
CA ASP A 70 -27.21 -12.82 13.08
C ASP A 70 -28.61 -13.16 12.50
N LYS A 71 -28.63 -13.93 11.41
CA LYS A 71 -29.88 -14.36 10.75
C LYS A 71 -30.77 -15.25 11.63
N THR A 72 -30.22 -15.80 12.71
CA THR A 72 -30.93 -16.65 13.68
C THR A 72 -31.41 -15.88 14.91
N GLY A 73 -31.12 -14.55 14.99
CA GLY A 73 -31.45 -13.69 16.10
C GLY A 73 -30.45 -13.72 17.26
N LYS A 74 -29.36 -14.46 17.14
CA LYS A 74 -28.30 -14.53 18.13
C LYS A 74 -27.37 -13.34 18.00
N THR A 75 -26.96 -12.75 19.15
CA THR A 75 -26.03 -11.62 19.15
C THR A 75 -24.68 -12.00 18.59
N VAL A 76 -24.15 -11.19 17.69
CA VAL A 76 -22.84 -11.38 17.05
C VAL A 76 -21.76 -10.88 18.00
N VAL A 77 -20.79 -11.74 18.26
CA VAL A 77 -19.58 -11.44 19.04
C VAL A 77 -18.41 -11.43 18.07
N SER A 78 -17.71 -10.32 17.92
CA SER A 78 -16.44 -10.26 17.17
C SER A 78 -15.30 -10.65 18.10
N LYS A 79 -14.47 -11.58 17.66
CA LYS A 79 -13.37 -12.15 18.44
C LYS A 79 -12.10 -12.25 17.61
N LEU A 80 -10.98 -11.83 18.20
CA LEU A 80 -9.69 -11.96 17.54
C LEU A 80 -9.27 -13.44 17.40
N ASP A 81 -9.12 -13.93 16.17
CA ASP A 81 -8.53 -15.23 15.88
C ASP A 81 -6.99 -15.14 15.74
N GLU A 82 -6.34 -15.05 16.89
CA GLU A 82 -4.89 -14.98 16.98
C GLU A 82 -4.19 -16.21 16.40
N LYS A 83 -4.79 -17.40 16.55
CA LYS A 83 -4.19 -18.67 16.11
C LYS A 83 -4.04 -18.70 14.59
N THR A 84 -5.05 -18.30 13.88
CA THR A 84 -5.07 -18.24 12.40
C THR A 84 -4.05 -17.22 11.90
N LEU A 85 -4.00 -16.03 12.51
CA LEU A 85 -3.05 -14.98 12.12
C LEU A 85 -1.60 -15.38 12.40
N LEU A 86 -1.34 -16.03 13.54
CA LEU A 86 -0.03 -16.55 13.88
C LEU A 86 0.43 -17.63 12.88
N ALA A 87 -0.45 -18.57 12.55
CA ALA A 87 -0.16 -19.62 11.58
C ALA A 87 0.17 -19.05 10.19
N LEU A 88 -0.60 -18.06 9.73
CA LEU A 88 -0.35 -17.36 8.46
C LEU A 88 1.01 -16.65 8.45
N ALA A 89 1.33 -15.91 9.50
CA ALA A 89 2.60 -15.21 9.63
C ALA A 89 3.78 -16.19 9.64
N GLN A 90 3.71 -17.25 10.45
CA GLN A 90 4.76 -18.27 10.55
C GLN A 90 4.97 -18.98 9.21
N ALA A 91 3.91 -19.41 8.54
CA ALA A 91 4.00 -20.12 7.28
C ALA A 91 4.67 -19.28 6.18
N THR A 92 4.50 -17.96 6.19
CA THR A 92 5.09 -17.05 5.19
C THR A 92 6.46 -16.48 5.60
N GLY A 93 7.01 -16.92 6.75
CA GLY A 93 8.27 -16.37 7.29
C GLY A 93 8.16 -14.90 7.70
N GLY A 94 6.96 -14.45 8.03
CA GLY A 94 6.67 -13.11 8.52
C GLY A 94 6.55 -13.05 10.05
N ALA A 95 5.73 -12.12 10.56
CA ALA A 95 5.54 -11.93 12.00
C ALA A 95 4.08 -11.66 12.34
N TYR A 96 3.65 -12.12 13.51
CA TYR A 96 2.37 -11.71 14.11
C TYR A 96 2.63 -10.65 15.18
N ILE A 97 1.81 -9.62 15.19
CA ILE A 97 1.89 -8.48 16.12
C ILE A 97 0.48 -8.23 16.67
N ALA A 98 0.29 -8.48 17.99
CA ALA A 98 -0.94 -8.04 18.63
C ALA A 98 -0.95 -6.52 18.73
N TYR A 99 -2.07 -5.90 18.38
CA TYR A 99 -2.23 -4.45 18.47
C TYR A 99 -2.21 -4.01 19.94
N THR A 100 -1.41 -2.99 20.22
CA THR A 100 -1.31 -2.36 21.54
C THR A 100 -1.45 -0.84 21.38
N THR A 101 -0.36 -0.17 21.06
CA THR A 101 -0.35 1.25 20.72
C THR A 101 0.25 1.47 19.34
N PRO A 102 -0.13 2.54 18.63
CA PRO A 102 0.42 2.81 17.29
C PRO A 102 1.95 2.84 17.26
N ALA A 103 2.58 3.45 18.25
CA ALA A 103 4.04 3.56 18.34
C ALA A 103 4.72 2.19 18.51
N GLN A 104 4.19 1.32 19.37
CA GLN A 104 4.75 -0.02 19.60
C GLN A 104 4.56 -0.91 18.38
N VAL A 105 3.39 -0.84 17.74
CA VAL A 105 3.12 -1.58 16.49
C VAL A 105 4.08 -1.14 15.40
N ALA A 106 4.24 0.18 15.20
CA ALA A 106 5.17 0.73 14.20
C ALA A 106 6.61 0.25 14.43
N ALA A 107 7.09 0.28 15.67
CA ALA A 107 8.44 -0.18 16.01
C ALA A 107 8.63 -1.69 15.72
N LYS A 108 7.64 -2.54 16.05
CA LYS A 108 7.68 -3.98 15.75
C LYS A 108 7.62 -4.28 14.25
N VAL A 109 6.80 -3.55 13.51
CA VAL A 109 6.74 -3.66 12.04
C VAL A 109 8.09 -3.24 11.43
N GLU A 110 8.66 -2.12 11.86
CA GLU A 110 9.97 -1.67 11.40
C GLU A 110 11.06 -2.72 11.67
N ALA A 111 11.08 -3.31 12.87
CA ALA A 111 12.01 -4.39 13.21
C ALA A 111 11.84 -5.61 12.30
N SER A 112 10.59 -6.01 12.00
CA SER A 112 10.27 -7.15 11.13
C SER A 112 10.68 -6.89 9.67
N VAL A 113 10.67 -5.62 9.22
CA VAL A 113 11.05 -5.23 7.86
C VAL A 113 12.55 -4.94 7.73
N LYS A 114 13.26 -4.61 8.83
CA LYS A 114 14.71 -4.34 8.80
C LYS A 114 15.56 -5.49 8.27
N GLY A 115 15.12 -6.73 8.43
CA GLY A 115 15.77 -7.93 7.90
C GLY A 115 15.52 -8.19 6.41
N LEU A 116 14.71 -7.36 5.75
CA LEU A 116 14.48 -7.44 4.31
C LEU A 116 15.62 -6.72 3.57
N ASP A 117 16.11 -7.37 2.51
CA ASP A 117 17.21 -6.83 1.69
C ASP A 117 16.81 -5.49 1.05
N LYS A 118 17.39 -4.39 1.53
CA LYS A 118 17.12 -3.03 1.04
C LYS A 118 17.72 -2.77 -0.35
N THR A 119 18.62 -3.64 -0.80
CA THR A 119 19.34 -3.48 -2.08
C THR A 119 18.38 -3.57 -3.26
N SER A 120 17.44 -4.49 -3.21
CA SER A 120 16.43 -4.71 -4.26
C SER A 120 15.39 -3.58 -4.33
N ALA A 121 15.02 -3.00 -3.19
CA ALA A 121 14.09 -1.89 -3.11
C ALA A 121 14.68 -0.60 -3.71
N ARG A 122 16.00 -0.36 -3.53
CA ARG A 122 16.70 0.76 -4.15
C ARG A 122 16.81 0.64 -5.67
N ALA A 123 16.96 -0.58 -6.21
CA ALA A 123 16.95 -0.81 -7.65
C ALA A 123 15.57 -0.55 -8.26
N ALA A 124 14.50 -1.00 -7.62
CA ALA A 124 13.12 -0.75 -8.05
C ALA A 124 12.72 0.74 -7.92
N SER A 125 13.19 1.40 -6.86
CA SER A 125 12.92 2.84 -6.62
C SER A 125 13.65 3.74 -7.63
N ARG A 126 14.77 3.30 -8.21
CA ARG A 126 15.47 4.00 -9.30
C ARG A 126 14.75 3.92 -10.65
N ALA A 127 13.77 3.05 -10.80
CA ALA A 127 12.88 3.01 -11.97
C ALA A 127 11.80 4.11 -11.94
N VAL A 128 11.73 4.92 -10.87
CA VAL A 128 10.93 6.13 -10.82
C VAL A 128 11.52 7.13 -11.82
N TYR A 129 10.88 7.23 -12.95
CA TYR A 129 10.99 8.21 -14.03
C TYR A 129 12.17 9.19 -13.88
N LYS A 130 13.30 8.88 -14.52
CA LYS A 130 14.34 9.88 -14.76
C LYS A 130 13.71 10.96 -15.64
N ASN A 131 13.34 12.05 -14.98
CA ASN A 131 12.62 13.16 -15.59
C ASN A 131 13.54 13.76 -16.67
N ARG A 132 13.25 13.44 -17.94
CA ARG A 132 14.09 13.84 -19.09
C ARG A 132 13.52 15.06 -19.82
N TYR A 133 12.67 15.84 -19.16
CA TYR A 133 12.10 17.04 -19.80
C TYR A 133 13.15 18.14 -20.05
N ALA A 134 14.29 18.11 -19.36
CA ALA A 134 15.34 19.12 -19.51
C ALA A 134 15.90 19.19 -20.94
N LEU A 135 16.11 18.06 -21.61
CA LEU A 135 16.62 18.04 -23.00
C LEU A 135 15.67 18.71 -23.99
N PRO A 136 14.38 18.35 -24.09
CA PRO A 136 13.46 19.04 -25.00
C PRO A 136 13.23 20.51 -24.63
N LEU A 137 13.28 20.85 -23.33
CA LEU A 137 13.14 22.23 -22.88
C LEU A 137 14.32 23.09 -23.33
N VAL A 138 15.55 22.64 -23.17
CA VAL A 138 16.76 23.34 -23.65
C VAL A 138 16.71 23.52 -25.17
N LEU A 139 16.32 22.48 -25.92
CA LEU A 139 16.18 22.56 -27.38
C LEU A 139 15.14 23.60 -27.78
N ALA A 140 13.98 23.62 -27.11
CA ALA A 140 12.92 24.61 -27.37
C ALA A 140 13.39 26.04 -27.10
N LEU A 141 14.15 26.26 -25.99
CA LEU A 141 14.73 27.57 -25.67
C LEU A 141 15.75 28.03 -26.71
N LEU A 142 16.60 27.13 -27.20
CA LEU A 142 17.58 27.43 -28.27
C LEU A 142 16.88 27.78 -29.56
N CYS A 143 15.82 27.05 -29.97
CA CYS A 143 15.03 27.40 -31.16
C CYS A 143 14.35 28.73 -31.00
N LEU A 144 13.80 29.05 -29.82
CA LEU A 144 13.19 30.36 -29.56
C LEU A 144 14.22 31.50 -29.64
N ALA A 145 15.39 31.32 -29.05
CA ALA A 145 16.48 32.30 -29.09
C ALA A 145 16.95 32.52 -30.54
N ALA A 146 17.13 31.47 -31.34
CA ALA A 146 17.49 31.56 -32.75
C ALA A 146 16.41 32.31 -33.55
N PHE A 147 15.13 32.05 -33.28
CA PHE A 147 14.01 32.77 -33.92
C PHE A 147 13.99 34.26 -33.56
N LEU A 148 14.25 34.63 -32.33
CA LEU A 148 14.29 36.02 -31.87
C LEU A 148 15.51 36.78 -32.40
N LEU A 149 16.65 36.14 -32.54
CA LEU A 149 17.90 36.71 -33.03
C LEU A 149 17.99 36.70 -34.57
N TRP A 150 17.09 35.99 -35.22
CA TRP A 150 17.08 35.95 -36.71
C TRP A 150 16.84 37.37 -37.25
N PRO A 151 17.80 37.95 -38.03
CA PRO A 151 17.64 39.29 -38.55
C PRO A 151 16.44 39.30 -39.50
N ARG A 152 15.36 39.95 -39.05
CA ARG A 152 14.22 40.23 -39.95
C ARG A 152 14.68 41.15 -41.03
N GLY A 153 14.98 40.60 -42.21
CA GLY A 153 15.41 41.35 -43.39
C GLY A 153 14.44 42.48 -43.66
N ASN A 154 14.96 43.69 -43.54
CA ASN A 154 14.24 44.94 -43.81
C ASN A 154 13.88 45.00 -45.28
N LYS A 155 12.68 44.53 -45.67
CA LYS A 155 12.09 44.81 -46.98
C LYS A 155 11.63 46.24 -47.00
N ARG A 156 12.58 47.18 -47.11
CA ARG A 156 12.27 48.56 -47.50
C ARG A 156 12.97 48.88 -48.82
N ASN A 157 12.19 49.44 -49.73
CA ASN A 157 12.53 50.15 -50.96
C ASN A 157 12.78 49.34 -52.22
N THR A 158 11.68 48.99 -52.91
CA THR A 158 11.63 49.07 -54.40
C THR A 158 10.23 49.47 -54.84
N ALA A 159 9.90 50.74 -54.62
CA ALA A 159 8.75 51.37 -55.28
C ALA A 159 8.99 52.87 -55.32
N GLN A 160 10.00 53.30 -56.09
CA GLN A 160 9.97 54.69 -56.66
C GLN A 160 11.02 54.81 -57.80
N LYS A 161 10.62 54.42 -58.97
CA LYS A 161 11.07 55.04 -60.23
C LYS A 161 10.15 54.57 -61.37
N ARG A 162 9.15 55.26 -61.60
CA ARG A 162 8.70 55.82 -62.94
C ARG A 162 7.31 56.38 -62.79
#